data_b7d09c4aacc20f7aea3b8d0983401460
#
_entry.id   b7d09c4aacc20f7aea3b8d0983401460
#
_cell.length_a   1.000
_cell.length_b   1.000
_cell.length_c   1.000
_cell.angle_alpha   90.00
_cell.angle_beta   90.00
_cell.angle_gamma   90.00
#
_symmetry.space_group_name_H-M   'P 1'
#
loop_
_entity.id
_entity.type
_entity.pdbx_description
1 polymer ?
#
loop_
_entity_poly.entity_id
_entity_poly.type
_entity_poly.pdbx_seq_one_letter_code
_entity_poly.pdbx_strand_id
1 'polypeptide(L)'
;MTDVNIQAVKDYLLNLQDRICAELVAVDGSEFFEDAWEREGGGGGRTRVLENGTVIEKGGVNFSHVFGDKLPPSATAARPELAGRSFQAMGVSLVIHPKNPYAPTSHANVRFFVAEKEGAEPVWWFGGGY
;
A
#
# COMPACT_ATOMS: atom_id res chain seq x y z
N MET A 1 -22.81 -9.97 -3.68
CA MET A 1 -21.76 -9.73 -4.68
C MET A 1 -20.42 -10.12 -4.10
N THR A 2 -19.85 -11.16 -4.65
CA THR A 2 -18.59 -11.69 -4.12
C THR A 2 -17.41 -11.42 -5.05
N ASP A 3 -17.70 -11.02 -6.29
CA ASP A 3 -16.63 -10.74 -7.25
C ASP A 3 -15.94 -9.42 -6.93
N VAL A 4 -14.63 -9.44 -7.05
CA VAL A 4 -13.81 -8.26 -6.90
C VAL A 4 -12.86 -8.17 -8.09
N ASN A 5 -12.71 -6.97 -8.63
CA ASN A 5 -11.80 -6.75 -9.74
C ASN A 5 -10.45 -6.30 -9.17
N ILE A 6 -9.55 -7.25 -8.99
CA ILE A 6 -8.24 -7.01 -8.37
C ILE A 6 -7.41 -6.01 -9.19
N GLN A 7 -7.47 -6.12 -10.52
CA GLN A 7 -6.73 -5.19 -11.37
C GLN A 7 -7.24 -3.75 -11.23
N ALA A 8 -8.55 -3.58 -11.11
CA ALA A 8 -9.13 -2.25 -10.89
C ALA A 8 -8.69 -1.67 -9.55
N VAL A 9 -8.60 -2.49 -8.51
CA VAL A 9 -8.09 -2.06 -7.21
C VAL A 9 -6.64 -1.61 -7.33
N LYS A 10 -5.82 -2.40 -8.00
CA LYS A 10 -4.41 -2.06 -8.21
C LYS A 10 -4.26 -0.75 -8.96
N ASP A 11 -5.01 -0.58 -10.05
CA ASP A 11 -4.97 0.64 -10.84
C ASP A 11 -5.36 1.86 -10.02
N TYR A 12 -6.38 1.72 -9.19
CA TYR A 12 -6.82 2.78 -8.29
C TYR A 12 -5.71 3.16 -7.31
N LEU A 13 -5.07 2.17 -6.70
CA LEU A 13 -4.02 2.42 -5.70
C LEU A 13 -2.77 3.06 -6.33
N LEU A 14 -2.38 2.63 -7.53
CA LEU A 14 -1.27 3.25 -8.25
C LEU A 14 -1.59 4.72 -8.57
N ASN A 15 -2.81 4.97 -9.03
CA ASN A 15 -3.25 6.33 -9.31
C ASN A 15 -3.30 7.17 -8.04
N LEU A 16 -3.73 6.57 -6.93
CA LEU A 16 -3.76 7.26 -5.63
C LEU A 16 -2.36 7.70 -5.22
N GLN A 17 -1.36 6.84 -5.36
CA GLN A 17 0.02 7.21 -5.08
C GLN A 17 0.45 8.39 -5.95
N ASP A 18 0.16 8.34 -7.24
CA ASP A 18 0.50 9.42 -8.17
C ASP A 18 -0.15 10.74 -7.75
N ARG A 19 -1.41 10.70 -7.38
CA ARG A 19 -2.15 11.90 -6.98
C ARG A 19 -1.64 12.48 -5.66
N ILE A 20 -1.36 11.63 -4.69
CA ILE A 20 -0.80 12.08 -3.40
C ILE A 20 0.54 12.77 -3.63
N CYS A 21 1.43 12.15 -4.41
CA CYS A 21 2.74 12.71 -4.69
C CYS A 21 2.61 14.04 -5.45
N ALA A 22 1.72 14.14 -6.42
CA ALA A 22 1.51 15.37 -7.18
C ALA A 22 1.05 16.52 -6.27
N GLU A 23 0.13 16.25 -5.34
CA GLU A 23 -0.34 17.26 -4.40
C GLU A 23 0.76 17.69 -3.44
N LEU A 24 1.58 16.76 -2.96
CA LEU A 24 2.69 17.07 -2.07
C LEU A 24 3.77 17.88 -2.78
N VAL A 25 4.05 17.57 -4.04
CA VAL A 25 4.97 18.37 -4.87
C VAL A 25 4.44 19.78 -5.04
N ALA A 26 3.14 19.93 -5.27
CA ALA A 26 2.52 21.26 -5.42
C ALA A 26 2.66 22.10 -4.14
N VAL A 27 2.58 21.48 -2.97
CA VAL A 27 2.74 22.16 -1.69
C VAL A 27 4.21 22.49 -1.41
N ASP A 28 5.11 21.52 -1.65
CA ASP A 28 6.52 21.63 -1.26
C ASP A 28 7.40 22.31 -2.30
N GLY A 29 7.15 22.04 -3.57
CA GLY A 29 7.97 22.54 -4.67
C GLY A 29 9.13 21.63 -5.05
N SER A 30 9.31 20.53 -4.31
CA SER A 30 10.40 19.57 -4.56
C SER A 30 9.84 18.27 -5.13
N GLU A 31 10.68 17.53 -5.82
CA GLU A 31 10.27 16.29 -6.49
C GLU A 31 10.52 15.07 -5.61
N PHE A 32 9.74 14.01 -5.86
CA PHE A 32 9.96 12.70 -5.26
C PHE A 32 10.97 11.91 -6.06
N PHE A 33 11.75 11.11 -5.35
CA PHE A 33 12.64 10.11 -5.93
C PHE A 33 11.90 8.77 -5.89
N GLU A 34 11.85 8.06 -7.01
CA GLU A 34 11.13 6.79 -7.10
C GLU A 34 12.09 5.61 -7.11
N ASP A 35 11.74 4.58 -6.37
CA ASP A 35 12.44 3.30 -6.34
C ASP A 35 11.43 2.17 -6.54
N ALA A 36 11.53 1.48 -7.66
CA ALA A 36 10.71 0.30 -7.93
C ALA A 36 11.47 -0.93 -7.43
N TRP A 37 10.78 -1.81 -6.74
CA TRP A 37 11.41 -2.98 -6.13
C TRP A 37 10.56 -4.23 -6.35
N GLU A 38 11.22 -5.38 -6.29
CA GLU A 38 10.58 -6.68 -6.41
C GLU A 38 10.81 -7.47 -5.14
N ARG A 39 9.81 -8.25 -4.75
CA ARG A 39 9.86 -9.11 -3.58
C ARG A 39 10.15 -10.54 -4.03
N GLU A 40 11.15 -11.16 -3.41
CA GLU A 40 11.56 -12.51 -3.75
C GLU A 40 10.44 -13.54 -3.67
N GLY A 41 9.55 -13.41 -2.69
CA GLY A 41 8.42 -14.32 -2.49
C GLY A 41 7.21 -14.05 -3.37
N GLY A 42 7.23 -13.01 -4.19
CA GLY A 42 6.14 -12.64 -5.10
C GLY A 42 5.64 -11.23 -4.87
N GLY A 43 5.54 -10.49 -5.96
CA GLY A 43 5.08 -9.11 -5.94
C GLY A 43 6.21 -8.10 -5.89
N GLY A 44 5.87 -6.89 -5.59
CA GLY A 44 6.82 -5.78 -5.52
C GLY A 44 6.12 -4.50 -5.14
N GLY A 45 6.74 -3.39 -5.45
CA GLY A 45 6.19 -2.11 -5.13
C GLY A 45 6.91 -0.95 -5.78
N ARG A 46 6.44 0.22 -5.45
CA ARG A 46 6.95 1.48 -5.97
C ARG A 46 6.98 2.47 -4.82
N THR A 47 8.18 2.75 -4.32
CA THR A 47 8.39 3.67 -3.21
C THR A 47 8.79 5.03 -3.75
N ARG A 48 8.20 6.08 -3.22
CA ARG A 48 8.58 7.46 -3.56
C ARG A 48 8.97 8.19 -2.29
N VAL A 49 10.13 8.85 -2.33
CA VAL A 49 10.70 9.55 -1.18
C VAL A 49 11.04 10.97 -1.58
N LEU A 50 10.67 11.92 -0.72
CA LEU A 50 11.05 13.32 -0.84
C LEU A 50 11.86 13.66 0.41
N GLU A 51 13.05 14.22 0.22
CA GLU A 51 13.93 14.61 1.32
C GLU A 51 14.36 16.07 1.16
N ASN A 52 14.55 16.72 2.29
CA ASN A 52 15.07 18.09 2.34
C ASN A 52 14.28 19.06 1.48
N GLY A 53 12.96 18.90 1.49
CA GLY A 53 12.07 19.81 0.78
C GLY A 53 11.94 21.15 1.51
N THR A 54 11.11 22.02 0.97
CA THR A 54 10.87 23.35 1.54
C THR A 54 9.97 23.24 2.79
N VAL A 55 8.97 22.41 2.74
CA VAL A 55 7.98 22.23 3.81
C VAL A 55 8.13 20.84 4.45
N ILE A 56 8.48 19.86 3.66
CA ILE A 56 8.63 18.47 4.07
C ILE A 56 10.11 18.16 4.28
N GLU A 57 10.49 17.81 5.50
CA GLU A 57 11.85 17.36 5.78
C GLU A 57 12.09 15.98 5.18
N LYS A 58 11.14 15.06 5.38
CA LYS A 58 11.20 13.74 4.79
C LYS A 58 9.79 13.20 4.62
N GLY A 59 9.47 12.75 3.42
CA GLY A 59 8.18 12.16 3.11
C GLY A 59 8.35 10.88 2.32
N GLY A 60 7.54 9.90 2.63
CA GLY A 60 7.51 8.65 1.89
C GLY A 60 6.08 8.30 1.52
N VAL A 61 5.87 7.94 0.26
CA VAL A 61 4.60 7.44 -0.23
C VAL A 61 4.88 6.13 -0.95
N ASN A 62 4.40 5.04 -0.42
CA ASN A 62 4.75 3.71 -0.88
C ASN A 62 3.53 2.96 -1.40
N PHE A 63 3.64 2.40 -2.60
CA PHE A 63 2.70 1.40 -3.11
C PHE A 63 3.35 0.03 -3.00
N SER A 64 2.60 -0.95 -2.49
CA SER A 64 3.06 -2.33 -2.45
C SER A 64 1.98 -3.27 -2.96
N HIS A 65 2.40 -4.32 -3.62
CA HIS A 65 1.54 -5.41 -4.07
C HIS A 65 2.32 -6.70 -3.84
N VAL A 66 1.94 -7.44 -2.81
CA VAL A 66 2.60 -8.68 -2.47
C VAL A 66 1.60 -9.83 -2.58
N PHE A 67 2.06 -10.99 -2.93
CA PHE A 67 1.24 -12.18 -3.05
C PHE A 67 2.04 -13.41 -2.73
N GLY A 68 1.33 -14.49 -2.43
CA GLY A 68 1.94 -15.77 -2.14
C GLY A 68 0.94 -16.89 -2.31
N ASP A 69 1.47 -18.12 -2.44
CA ASP A 69 0.64 -19.30 -2.67
C ASP A 69 -0.07 -19.76 -1.41
N LYS A 70 0.39 -19.33 -0.24
CA LYS A 70 -0.12 -19.82 1.03
C LYS A 70 -0.02 -18.75 2.10
N LEU A 71 -1.12 -18.53 2.80
CA LEU A 71 -1.15 -17.59 3.91
C LEU A 71 -0.30 -18.09 5.07
N PRO A 72 0.47 -17.21 5.71
CA PRO A 72 1.24 -17.59 6.90
C PRO A 72 0.29 -17.89 8.07
N PRO A 73 0.72 -18.74 9.02
CA PRO A 73 -0.11 -19.10 10.18
C PRO A 73 -0.59 -17.90 10.98
N SER A 74 0.23 -16.87 11.09
CA SER A 74 -0.15 -15.66 11.82
C SER A 74 -1.35 -14.94 11.19
N ALA A 75 -1.50 -15.03 9.88
CA ALA A 75 -2.60 -14.40 9.17
C ALA A 75 -3.90 -15.19 9.29
N THR A 76 -3.83 -16.47 9.58
CA THR A 76 -5.00 -17.35 9.68
C THR A 76 -5.42 -17.64 11.12
N ALA A 77 -4.68 -17.16 12.10
CA ALA A 77 -4.97 -17.42 13.51
C ALA A 77 -6.38 -16.97 13.92
N ALA A 78 -6.80 -15.81 13.45
CA ALA A 78 -8.13 -15.28 13.74
C ALA A 78 -9.20 -15.75 12.76
N ARG A 79 -8.80 -16.32 11.64
CA ARG A 79 -9.70 -16.77 10.57
C ARG A 79 -9.22 -18.08 9.98
N PRO A 80 -9.40 -19.19 10.71
CA PRO A 80 -8.89 -20.51 10.28
C PRO A 80 -9.43 -20.99 8.94
N GLU A 81 -10.59 -20.51 8.52
CA GLU A 81 -11.19 -20.85 7.23
C GLU A 81 -10.35 -20.38 6.03
N LEU A 82 -9.42 -19.46 6.25
CA LEU A 82 -8.54 -18.96 5.20
C LEU A 82 -7.27 -19.80 5.02
N ALA A 83 -7.03 -20.74 5.91
CA ALA A 83 -5.82 -21.59 5.85
C ALA A 83 -5.73 -22.32 4.52
N GLY A 84 -4.53 -22.35 3.94
CA GLY A 84 -4.30 -23.04 2.67
C GLY A 84 -4.65 -22.23 1.43
N ARG A 85 -5.18 -21.03 1.60
CA ARG A 85 -5.50 -20.16 0.46
C ARG A 85 -4.27 -19.40 -0.01
N SER A 86 -4.22 -19.10 -1.30
CA SER A 86 -3.30 -18.10 -1.82
C SER A 86 -3.82 -16.72 -1.43
N PHE A 87 -2.96 -15.71 -1.53
CA PHE A 87 -3.37 -14.36 -1.12
C PHE A 87 -2.69 -13.29 -1.96
N GLN A 88 -3.34 -12.14 -1.99
CA GLN A 88 -2.73 -10.92 -2.48
C GLN A 88 -3.05 -9.80 -1.49
N ALA A 89 -2.07 -8.95 -1.23
CA ALA A 89 -2.24 -7.77 -0.40
C ALA A 89 -1.62 -6.60 -1.14
N MET A 90 -2.34 -5.51 -1.23
CA MET A 90 -1.83 -4.32 -1.88
C MET A 90 -2.32 -3.08 -1.16
N GLY A 91 -1.55 -2.02 -1.26
CA GLY A 91 -1.91 -0.82 -0.55
C GLY A 91 -0.99 0.34 -0.84
N VAL A 92 -1.41 1.49 -0.32
CA VAL A 92 -0.61 2.70 -0.32
C VAL A 92 -0.47 3.15 1.12
N SER A 93 0.76 3.47 1.52
CA SER A 93 1.03 4.03 2.83
C SER A 93 1.87 5.29 2.67
N LEU A 94 1.70 6.22 3.60
CA LEU A 94 2.50 7.44 3.60
C LEU A 94 2.91 7.82 5.01
N VAL A 95 4.05 8.48 5.10
CA VAL A 95 4.53 9.12 6.33
C VAL A 95 5.14 10.46 5.89
N ILE A 96 4.67 11.54 6.49
CA ILE A 96 5.15 12.88 6.15
C ILE A 96 5.69 13.54 7.41
N HIS A 97 6.99 13.86 7.39
CA HIS A 97 7.66 14.57 8.47
C HIS A 97 7.87 16.02 8.05
N PRO A 98 7.10 16.96 8.62
CA PRO A 98 7.29 18.38 8.31
C PRO A 98 8.64 18.92 8.82
N LYS A 99 9.16 19.93 8.15
CA LYS A 99 10.33 20.65 8.63
C LYS A 99 10.06 21.39 9.92
N ASN A 100 8.85 21.95 10.04
CA ASN A 100 8.44 22.67 11.25
C ASN A 100 8.22 21.67 12.38
N PRO A 101 9.02 21.73 13.47
CA PRO A 101 8.88 20.78 14.56
C PRO A 101 7.57 20.92 15.35
N TYR A 102 6.83 22.01 15.13
CA TYR A 102 5.54 22.20 15.76
C TYR A 102 4.38 21.65 14.92
N ALA A 103 4.65 21.24 13.68
CA ALA A 103 3.64 20.58 12.84
C ALA A 103 3.73 19.07 13.07
N PRO A 104 2.59 18.38 13.24
CA PRO A 104 2.62 16.94 13.50
C PRO A 104 3.01 16.13 12.28
N THR A 105 3.68 15.01 12.54
CA THR A 105 3.92 14.00 11.53
C THR A 105 2.59 13.36 11.16
N SER A 106 2.37 13.15 9.86
CA SER A 106 1.17 12.50 9.36
C SER A 106 1.50 11.10 8.86
N HIS A 107 0.63 10.16 9.17
CA HIS A 107 0.74 8.79 8.70
C HIS A 107 -0.64 8.31 8.27
N ALA A 108 -0.70 7.63 7.14
CA ALA A 108 -1.95 7.03 6.67
C ALA A 108 -1.64 5.82 5.82
N ASN A 109 -2.56 4.88 5.80
CA ASN A 109 -2.47 3.76 4.87
C ASN A 109 -3.86 3.29 4.48
N VAL A 110 -3.97 2.78 3.26
CA VAL A 110 -5.16 2.07 2.79
C VAL A 110 -4.69 0.77 2.18
N ARG A 111 -5.38 -0.30 2.49
CA ARG A 111 -4.99 -1.66 2.11
C ARG A 111 -6.15 -2.43 1.54
N PHE A 112 -5.83 -3.32 0.63
CA PHE A 112 -6.75 -4.31 0.10
C PHE A 112 -6.12 -5.68 0.29
N PHE A 113 -6.94 -6.65 0.71
CA PHE A 113 -6.51 -8.03 0.91
C PHE A 113 -7.51 -8.96 0.27
N VAL A 114 -7.03 -9.99 -0.42
CA VAL A 114 -7.87 -11.05 -0.96
C VAL A 114 -7.20 -12.38 -0.75
N ALA A 115 -7.99 -13.36 -0.28
CA ALA A 115 -7.57 -14.75 -0.12
C ALA A 115 -8.40 -15.59 -1.10
N GLU A 116 -7.70 -16.40 -1.89
CA GLU A 116 -8.30 -17.13 -2.98
C GLU A 116 -8.04 -18.63 -2.88
N LYS A 117 -9.02 -19.42 -3.30
CA LYS A 117 -8.91 -20.86 -3.35
C LYS A 117 -9.74 -21.36 -4.52
N GLU A 118 -9.16 -22.25 -5.33
CA GLU A 118 -9.86 -22.84 -6.45
C GLU A 118 -11.14 -23.53 -5.97
N GLY A 119 -12.24 -23.28 -6.67
CA GLY A 119 -13.53 -23.87 -6.34
C GLY A 119 -14.27 -23.17 -5.21
N ALA A 120 -13.71 -22.10 -4.65
CA ALA A 120 -14.35 -21.32 -3.59
C ALA A 120 -14.40 -19.86 -3.97
N GLU A 121 -15.31 -19.12 -3.38
CA GLU A 121 -15.39 -17.68 -3.59
C GLU A 121 -14.23 -16.98 -2.88
N PRO A 122 -13.68 -15.93 -3.47
CA PRO A 122 -12.62 -15.17 -2.80
C PRO A 122 -13.15 -14.46 -1.56
N VAL A 123 -12.30 -14.34 -0.57
CA VAL A 123 -12.58 -13.56 0.64
C VAL A 123 -11.71 -12.33 0.58
N TRP A 124 -12.32 -11.15 0.65
CA TRP A 124 -11.58 -9.92 0.49
C TRP A 124 -12.13 -8.81 1.39
N TRP A 125 -11.27 -7.87 1.71
CA TRP A 125 -11.65 -6.68 2.48
C TRP A 125 -10.68 -5.54 2.27
N PHE A 126 -11.16 -4.35 2.62
CA PHE A 126 -10.33 -3.16 2.69
C PHE A 126 -10.09 -2.80 4.14
N GLY A 127 -8.93 -2.20 4.40
CA GLY A 127 -8.60 -1.70 5.71
C GLY A 127 -7.70 -0.49 5.58
N GLY A 128 -7.45 0.15 6.69
CA GLY A 128 -6.56 1.28 6.71
C GLY A 128 -6.51 1.94 8.06
N GLY A 129 -5.67 2.97 8.15
CA GLY A 129 -5.49 3.74 9.36
C GLY A 129 -4.97 5.12 9.05
N TYR A 130 -5.12 5.98 10.05
CA TYR A 130 -4.73 7.37 9.90
C TYR A 130 -4.23 7.88 11.25
#